data_8660f36d15df30f9ab01351b734c3ca9
#
_entry.id   8660f36d15df30f9ab01351b734c3ca9
#
_cell.length_a   1.000
_cell.length_b   1.000
_cell.length_c   1.000
_cell.angle_alpha   90.00
_cell.angle_beta   90.00
_cell.angle_gamma   90.00
#
_symmetry.space_group_name_H-M   'P 1'
#
loop_
_entity.id
_entity.type
_entity.pdbx_description
1 polymer ?
#
loop_
_entity_poly.entity_id
_entity_poly.type
_entity_poly.pdbx_seq_one_letter_code
_entity_poly.pdbx_strand_id
1 'polypeptide(L)'
;MALSISLDPRVTRKAGGVAASAALHVAMLLVIMLGGSQYGIDSGDSPTSKLLLLEAPDAEHREGVDLPPLPAGSTAASDVELAEALARLAPPRSEAFEDQAVEPGPTDAIHAPAPEPVSIIASITPAATVTMTSQEKAELSRRLEQLAAEALKSSRSEVTWEQDGRQYSALLIRERANEGTALERVTAQVSASDNGRQLTTLVNLNRLAFSQFTQMIDRWDPMVQLHDDEIVGRFHTNSRFSLLADSRSAPKFLGKVTTTARSFSNESVGRRRDSDIFRGGIETGTSEIELPESSQPFQWAPRDEHARVHEFANDTRIRFFPDGSYRWIDLNTSQAQYRNEPAEHPIYFIGTRQSALHVEGVVAGKVLIYSPRRIVIEGSLTYASDPRTDPGSDDYLGIVSDRVVEIATPGVTGGGDLEIDAAIYAGRRFVVTAIDHPRSATLRIYGSLAAGTISATEPRYATKIDYDSRFERQRPPGFPSTNRYEVAAWDGQWTLR
;
A
#
# COMPACT_ATOMS: atom_id res chain seq x y z
N MET A 1 -32.12 19.31 68.88
CA MET A 1 -31.41 18.08 68.48
C MET A 1 -31.04 18.21 66.99
N ALA A 2 -29.84 18.73 66.68
CA ALA A 2 -29.41 19.01 65.31
C ALA A 2 -28.53 17.87 64.88
N LEU A 3 -28.93 17.12 63.79
CA LEU A 3 -28.15 16.10 63.17
C LEU A 3 -27.19 16.79 62.18
N SER A 4 -25.91 16.74 62.50
CA SER A 4 -24.83 17.16 61.63
C SER A 4 -24.42 15.94 60.75
N ILE A 5 -24.71 15.98 59.43
CA ILE A 5 -24.25 14.97 58.46
C ILE A 5 -22.97 15.51 57.88
N SER A 6 -21.85 14.88 58.24
CA SER A 6 -20.55 15.11 57.62
C SER A 6 -20.48 14.36 56.30
N LEU A 7 -20.46 15.08 55.18
CA LEU A 7 -20.26 14.54 53.86
C LEU A 7 -18.76 14.47 53.57
N ASP A 8 -18.29 13.28 53.17
CA ASP A 8 -16.91 13.00 52.76
C ASP A 8 -16.52 13.87 51.54
N PRO A 9 -15.45 14.68 51.60
CA PRO A 9 -15.05 15.58 50.52
C PRO A 9 -14.61 14.88 49.25
N ARG A 10 -14.47 13.54 49.24
CA ARG A 10 -14.11 12.77 48.03
C ARG A 10 -15.32 12.48 47.12
N VAL A 11 -16.56 12.54 47.63
CA VAL A 11 -17.77 12.29 46.83
C VAL A 11 -18.22 13.55 46.09
N THR A 12 -17.94 14.73 46.62
CA THR A 12 -18.36 16.01 46.01
C THR A 12 -17.53 16.38 44.76
N ARG A 13 -16.30 15.87 44.58
CA ARG A 13 -15.50 16.18 43.39
C ARG A 13 -15.94 15.41 42.15
N LYS A 14 -16.52 14.22 42.27
CA LYS A 14 -17.02 13.46 41.10
C LYS A 14 -18.37 13.95 40.56
N ALA A 15 -19.24 14.46 41.48
CA ALA A 15 -20.53 15.00 41.06
C ALA A 15 -20.42 16.39 40.40
N GLY A 16 -19.40 17.18 40.75
CA GLY A 16 -19.18 18.51 40.15
C GLY A 16 -18.72 18.45 38.68
N GLY A 17 -17.95 17.44 38.31
CA GLY A 17 -17.45 17.29 36.91
C GLY A 17 -18.56 16.95 35.91
N VAL A 18 -19.47 16.07 36.29
CA VAL A 18 -20.60 15.67 35.42
C VAL A 18 -21.63 16.79 35.28
N ALA A 19 -21.89 17.52 36.37
CA ALA A 19 -22.82 18.67 36.39
C ALA A 19 -22.25 19.84 35.54
N ALA A 20 -20.95 20.09 35.60
CA ALA A 20 -20.29 21.13 34.79
C ALA A 20 -20.29 20.80 33.30
N SER A 21 -20.07 19.53 32.92
CA SER A 21 -20.13 19.08 31.52
C SER A 21 -21.55 19.17 30.96
N ALA A 22 -22.58 18.76 31.73
CA ALA A 22 -23.97 18.86 31.30
C ALA A 22 -24.41 20.33 31.15
N ALA A 23 -23.99 21.22 32.05
CA ALA A 23 -24.30 22.65 31.99
C ALA A 23 -23.63 23.31 30.75
N LEU A 24 -22.41 22.89 30.37
CA LEU A 24 -21.73 23.41 29.21
C LEU A 24 -22.42 22.99 27.89
N HIS A 25 -22.90 21.75 27.82
CA HIS A 25 -23.64 21.25 26.63
C HIS A 25 -25.01 21.92 26.50
N VAL A 26 -25.72 22.15 27.59
CA VAL A 26 -27.01 22.88 27.58
C VAL A 26 -26.79 24.35 27.22
N ALA A 27 -25.72 24.99 27.71
CA ALA A 27 -25.37 26.36 27.33
C ALA A 27 -25.01 26.48 25.85
N MET A 28 -24.27 25.51 25.29
CA MET A 28 -23.90 25.50 23.87
C MET A 28 -25.11 25.27 22.96
N LEU A 29 -26.05 24.41 23.34
CA LEU A 29 -27.32 24.23 22.64
C LEU A 29 -28.22 25.47 22.71
N LEU A 30 -28.23 26.19 23.84
CA LEU A 30 -28.98 27.43 24.00
C LEU A 30 -28.40 28.58 23.16
N VAL A 31 -27.07 28.65 23.03
CA VAL A 31 -26.39 29.63 22.14
C VAL A 31 -26.70 29.35 20.69
N ILE A 32 -26.75 28.08 20.28
CA ILE A 32 -27.12 27.68 18.89
C ILE A 32 -28.60 28.01 18.63
N MET A 33 -29.52 27.78 19.62
CA MET A 33 -30.94 28.06 19.45
C MET A 33 -31.25 29.56 19.52
N LEU A 34 -30.54 30.35 20.32
CA LEU A 34 -30.76 31.80 20.45
C LEU A 34 -29.99 32.61 19.42
N GLY A 35 -28.85 32.11 18.93
CA GLY A 35 -28.04 32.76 17.88
C GLY A 35 -28.69 32.67 16.50
N GLY A 36 -29.57 31.71 16.27
CA GLY A 36 -30.30 31.53 14.97
C GLY A 36 -31.43 32.51 14.73
N SER A 37 -31.83 33.33 15.74
CA SER A 37 -33.00 34.20 15.62
C SER A 37 -32.68 35.69 15.37
N GLN A 38 -31.42 36.07 15.16
CA GLN A 38 -31.02 37.48 14.94
C GLN A 38 -30.40 37.76 13.55
N TYR A 39 -30.43 36.85 12.64
CA TYR A 39 -30.14 37.18 11.23
C TYR A 39 -31.47 37.29 10.48
N GLY A 40 -32.05 38.49 10.51
CA GLY A 40 -33.06 38.91 9.57
C GLY A 40 -32.46 38.90 8.16
N ILE A 41 -32.96 38.02 7.33
CA ILE A 41 -32.62 37.99 5.91
C ILE A 41 -33.34 39.15 5.26
N ASP A 42 -32.59 40.18 4.96
CA ASP A 42 -33.04 41.28 4.11
C ASP A 42 -33.24 40.70 2.70
N SER A 43 -34.45 40.73 2.19
CA SER A 43 -34.86 40.22 0.89
C SER A 43 -34.45 41.23 -0.18
N GLY A 44 -33.22 41.15 -0.63
CA GLY A 44 -32.66 41.88 -1.75
C GLY A 44 -31.96 40.90 -2.70
N ASP A 45 -32.61 40.70 -3.87
CA ASP A 45 -32.11 40.15 -5.12
C ASP A 45 -30.81 39.29 -5.09
N SER A 46 -30.99 38.00 -4.92
CA SER A 46 -29.99 37.01 -5.30
C SER A 46 -30.38 36.34 -6.62
N PRO A 47 -29.45 36.23 -7.59
CA PRO A 47 -29.74 35.59 -8.86
C PRO A 47 -30.04 34.11 -8.60
N THR A 48 -31.22 33.70 -8.97
CA THR A 48 -31.71 32.33 -9.02
C THR A 48 -30.75 31.48 -9.82
N SER A 49 -29.96 30.66 -9.17
CA SER A 49 -29.32 29.52 -9.84
C SER A 49 -30.41 28.55 -10.26
N LYS A 50 -30.85 28.66 -11.51
CA LYS A 50 -31.70 27.64 -12.15
C LYS A 50 -30.88 26.36 -12.20
N LEU A 51 -31.25 25.39 -11.37
CA LEU A 51 -30.95 23.99 -11.63
C LEU A 51 -31.67 23.66 -12.95
N LEU A 52 -30.91 23.59 -14.03
CA LEU A 52 -31.40 22.98 -15.27
C LEU A 52 -31.47 21.47 -14.99
N LEU A 53 -32.67 21.01 -14.60
CA LEU A 53 -33.08 19.64 -14.83
C LEU A 53 -33.08 19.46 -16.35
N LEU A 54 -32.09 18.77 -16.90
CA LEU A 54 -32.16 18.22 -18.24
C LEU A 54 -33.19 17.10 -18.18
N GLU A 55 -34.39 17.42 -18.52
CA GLU A 55 -35.40 16.44 -18.93
C GLU A 55 -34.83 15.66 -20.11
N ALA A 56 -34.86 14.33 -20.00
CA ALA A 56 -34.54 13.45 -21.10
C ALA A 56 -35.56 13.74 -22.24
N PRO A 57 -35.07 13.90 -23.48
CA PRO A 57 -35.99 14.08 -24.60
C PRO A 57 -36.84 12.81 -24.80
N ASP A 58 -38.15 13.02 -24.87
CA ASP A 58 -39.15 12.03 -25.22
C ASP A 58 -38.72 11.26 -26.48
N ALA A 59 -38.81 9.94 -26.40
CA ALA A 59 -38.61 9.05 -27.52
C ALA A 59 -39.86 9.08 -28.39
N GLU A 60 -39.97 10.06 -29.29
CA GLU A 60 -40.95 10.01 -30.40
C GLU A 60 -40.21 10.16 -31.73
N HIS A 61 -40.44 9.13 -32.56
CA HIS A 61 -40.26 9.07 -34.02
C HIS A 61 -38.84 9.25 -34.56
N ARG A 62 -38.15 8.14 -34.70
CA ARG A 62 -37.23 7.93 -35.81
C ARG A 62 -37.78 6.82 -36.69
N GLU A 63 -38.18 7.24 -37.88
CA GLU A 63 -38.50 6.40 -39.03
C GLU A 63 -37.45 5.34 -39.27
N GLY A 64 -37.94 4.14 -39.65
CA GLY A 64 -37.12 2.97 -39.91
C GLY A 64 -36.09 3.21 -40.99
N VAL A 65 -34.83 2.95 -40.60
CA VAL A 65 -33.79 2.62 -41.60
C VAL A 65 -33.84 1.11 -41.76
N ASP A 66 -34.35 0.69 -42.92
CA ASP A 66 -34.32 -0.70 -43.41
C ASP A 66 -32.87 -1.18 -43.46
N LEU A 67 -32.47 -2.01 -42.50
CA LEU A 67 -31.26 -2.79 -42.60
C LEU A 67 -31.54 -4.02 -43.46
N PRO A 68 -30.70 -4.34 -44.46
CA PRO A 68 -30.87 -5.52 -45.26
C PRO A 68 -30.76 -6.79 -44.39
N PRO A 69 -31.57 -7.85 -44.71
CA PRO A 69 -31.56 -9.08 -43.93
C PRO A 69 -30.18 -9.75 -44.01
N LEU A 70 -29.63 -10.15 -42.84
CA LEU A 70 -28.49 -10.99 -42.74
C LEU A 70 -28.72 -12.33 -43.47
N PRO A 71 -27.74 -12.84 -44.24
CA PRO A 71 -27.91 -14.12 -44.88
C PRO A 71 -28.01 -15.24 -43.82
N ALA A 72 -29.09 -15.97 -43.84
CA ALA A 72 -29.24 -17.20 -43.08
C ALA A 72 -28.32 -18.26 -43.69
N GLY A 73 -27.37 -18.76 -42.89
CA GLY A 73 -26.54 -19.88 -43.27
C GLY A 73 -25.04 -19.66 -42.98
N SER A 74 -24.69 -19.58 -41.68
CA SER A 74 -23.36 -19.93 -41.23
C SER A 74 -23.48 -21.14 -40.32
N THR A 75 -23.36 -22.31 -40.91
CA THR A 75 -23.14 -23.56 -40.21
C THR A 75 -21.82 -23.43 -39.42
N ALA A 76 -21.91 -23.65 -38.11
CA ALA A 76 -20.74 -23.78 -37.25
C ALA A 76 -19.78 -24.77 -37.87
N ALA A 77 -18.53 -24.33 -38.16
CA ALA A 77 -17.48 -25.22 -38.56
C ALA A 77 -17.31 -26.29 -37.47
N SER A 78 -17.25 -27.53 -37.88
CA SER A 78 -17.11 -28.64 -36.95
C SER A 78 -15.72 -28.54 -36.26
N ASP A 79 -15.66 -28.95 -34.99
CA ASP A 79 -14.42 -28.93 -34.18
C ASP A 79 -13.22 -29.65 -34.88
N VAL A 80 -13.51 -30.49 -35.86
CA VAL A 80 -12.53 -31.19 -36.70
C VAL A 80 -11.84 -30.24 -37.68
N GLU A 81 -12.54 -29.29 -38.29
CA GLU A 81 -11.93 -28.33 -39.25
C GLU A 81 -11.07 -27.30 -38.52
N LEU A 82 -11.43 -26.92 -37.28
CA LEU A 82 -10.61 -26.04 -36.46
C LEU A 82 -9.31 -26.72 -35.98
N ALA A 83 -9.38 -28.02 -35.65
CA ALA A 83 -8.21 -28.81 -35.26
C ALA A 83 -7.24 -28.99 -36.43
N GLU A 84 -7.75 -29.17 -37.65
CA GLU A 84 -6.91 -29.32 -38.87
C GLU A 84 -6.27 -28.00 -39.29
N ALA A 85 -6.94 -26.87 -39.08
CA ALA A 85 -6.38 -25.54 -39.32
C ALA A 85 -5.26 -25.19 -38.32
N LEU A 86 -5.41 -25.56 -37.05
CA LEU A 86 -4.37 -25.37 -36.03
C LEU A 86 -3.15 -26.27 -36.21
N ALA A 87 -3.34 -27.51 -36.74
CA ALA A 87 -2.23 -28.42 -37.05
C ALA A 87 -1.34 -27.92 -38.21
N ARG A 88 -1.84 -27.06 -39.10
CA ARG A 88 -1.06 -26.46 -40.21
C ARG A 88 -0.21 -25.27 -39.80
N LEU A 89 -0.42 -24.72 -38.57
CA LEU A 89 0.30 -23.57 -38.04
C LEU A 89 1.42 -23.97 -37.07
N ALA A 90 1.63 -25.26 -36.78
CA ALA A 90 2.69 -25.73 -35.91
C ALA A 90 4.02 -25.71 -36.64
N PRO A 91 5.11 -25.18 -36.06
CA PRO A 91 6.43 -25.25 -36.63
C PRO A 91 6.90 -26.70 -36.70
N PRO A 92 7.77 -27.09 -37.72
CA PRO A 92 8.22 -28.45 -37.85
C PRO A 92 9.00 -28.91 -36.63
N ARG A 93 8.64 -30.07 -36.10
CA ARG A 93 9.37 -30.75 -35.03
C ARG A 93 10.81 -31.00 -35.49
N SER A 94 11.77 -30.54 -34.70
CA SER A 94 13.16 -30.93 -34.82
C SER A 94 13.27 -32.45 -34.67
N GLU A 95 13.78 -33.07 -35.71
CA GLU A 95 14.13 -34.48 -35.65
C GLU A 95 15.24 -34.71 -34.60
N ALA A 96 15.00 -35.66 -33.72
CA ALA A 96 15.97 -36.10 -32.75
C ALA A 96 17.16 -36.75 -33.51
N PHE A 97 18.36 -36.23 -33.27
CA PHE A 97 19.59 -36.88 -33.69
C PHE A 97 19.72 -38.17 -32.87
N GLU A 98 19.69 -39.30 -33.56
CA GLU A 98 20.10 -40.62 -33.01
C GLU A 98 21.61 -40.60 -32.73
N ASP A 99 21.93 -40.90 -31.48
CA ASP A 99 23.29 -41.11 -30.97
C ASP A 99 23.88 -42.38 -31.60
N GLN A 100 24.68 -42.21 -32.64
CA GLN A 100 25.52 -43.29 -33.13
C GLN A 100 26.79 -43.38 -32.31
N ALA A 101 26.87 -44.42 -31.48
CA ALA A 101 28.09 -44.80 -30.76
C ALA A 101 29.22 -45.14 -31.77
N VAL A 102 30.24 -44.29 -31.81
CA VAL A 102 31.50 -44.54 -32.56
C VAL A 102 32.48 -45.23 -31.61
N GLU A 103 32.83 -46.45 -31.95
CA GLU A 103 33.90 -47.18 -31.25
C GLU A 103 35.26 -46.48 -31.46
N PRO A 104 36.13 -46.38 -30.43
CA PRO A 104 37.43 -45.75 -30.54
C PRO A 104 38.45 -46.70 -31.19
N GLY A 105 38.92 -46.35 -32.39
CA GLY A 105 40.09 -46.97 -33.01
C GLY A 105 41.40 -46.51 -32.34
N PRO A 106 42.47 -47.30 -32.38
CA PRO A 106 43.73 -47.00 -31.71
C PRO A 106 44.43 -45.80 -32.39
N THR A 107 44.65 -44.74 -31.64
CA THR A 107 45.40 -43.58 -32.07
C THR A 107 46.78 -43.59 -31.41
N ASP A 108 47.81 -43.67 -32.21
CA ASP A 108 49.19 -43.50 -31.80
C ASP A 108 49.42 -42.13 -31.18
N ALA A 109 49.89 -42.11 -29.95
CA ALA A 109 50.21 -40.92 -29.20
C ALA A 109 51.45 -40.23 -29.73
N ILE A 110 51.28 -39.12 -30.44
CA ILE A 110 52.36 -38.14 -30.62
C ILE A 110 52.27 -37.18 -29.45
N HIS A 111 53.21 -37.29 -28.50
CA HIS A 111 53.38 -36.38 -27.40
C HIS A 111 53.90 -35.04 -27.93
N ALA A 112 52.99 -34.05 -28.09
CA ALA A 112 53.35 -32.65 -28.12
C ALA A 112 53.44 -32.12 -26.68
N PRO A 113 54.46 -31.37 -26.27
CA PRO A 113 54.48 -30.80 -24.92
C PRO A 113 53.29 -29.85 -24.73
N ALA A 114 52.57 -30.03 -23.64
CA ALA A 114 51.48 -29.15 -23.23
C ALA A 114 52.01 -27.71 -23.12
N PRO A 115 51.30 -26.72 -23.67
CA PRO A 115 51.66 -25.33 -23.39
C PRO A 115 51.51 -25.07 -21.90
N GLU A 116 52.56 -24.52 -21.31
CA GLU A 116 52.52 -24.05 -19.89
C GLU A 116 51.32 -23.11 -19.76
N PRO A 117 50.56 -23.20 -18.66
CA PRO A 117 49.46 -22.25 -18.39
C PRO A 117 50.13 -20.88 -18.17
N VAL A 118 49.95 -20.00 -19.16
CA VAL A 118 50.24 -18.57 -18.97
C VAL A 118 49.27 -18.07 -17.92
N SER A 119 49.68 -18.04 -16.67
CA SER A 119 49.03 -17.35 -15.59
C SER A 119 49.06 -15.86 -15.92
N ILE A 120 48.05 -15.39 -16.68
CA ILE A 120 47.69 -13.97 -16.72
C ILE A 120 47.02 -13.68 -15.37
N ILE A 121 47.81 -13.58 -14.30
CA ILE A 121 47.43 -12.84 -13.13
C ILE A 121 47.48 -11.39 -13.59
N ALA A 122 46.39 -10.93 -14.19
CA ALA A 122 46.16 -9.50 -14.25
C ALA A 122 46.17 -9.01 -12.82
N SER A 123 47.25 -8.36 -12.45
CA SER A 123 47.37 -7.65 -11.16
C SER A 123 46.24 -6.63 -11.18
N ILE A 124 45.09 -6.98 -10.60
CA ILE A 124 44.02 -6.03 -10.31
C ILE A 124 44.59 -5.15 -9.24
N THR A 125 45.26 -4.06 -9.62
CA THR A 125 45.62 -3.00 -8.70
C THR A 125 44.27 -2.55 -8.10
N PRO A 126 44.07 -2.66 -6.78
CA PRO A 126 42.85 -2.22 -6.16
C PRO A 126 42.66 -0.75 -6.53
N ALA A 127 41.52 -0.44 -7.15
CA ALA A 127 41.19 0.93 -7.54
C ALA A 127 41.24 1.78 -6.28
N ALA A 128 41.95 2.91 -6.32
CA ALA A 128 42.06 3.80 -5.17
C ALA A 128 40.63 4.31 -4.83
N THR A 129 40.27 4.21 -3.57
CA THR A 129 38.98 4.68 -3.05
C THR A 129 39.14 5.95 -2.25
N VAL A 130 38.17 6.83 -2.29
CA VAL A 130 38.07 8.06 -1.51
C VAL A 130 36.75 8.03 -0.76
N THR A 131 36.80 8.14 0.56
CA THR A 131 35.60 8.15 1.39
C THR A 131 34.93 9.53 1.34
N MET A 132 33.64 9.56 1.11
CA MET A 132 32.81 10.77 1.16
C MET A 132 32.68 11.27 2.59
N THR A 133 32.51 12.57 2.75
CA THR A 133 32.06 13.12 4.03
C THR A 133 30.62 12.71 4.31
N SER A 134 30.21 12.68 5.58
CA SER A 134 28.83 12.37 5.95
C SER A 134 27.82 13.35 5.34
N GLN A 135 28.22 14.62 5.17
CA GLN A 135 27.40 15.64 4.54
C GLN A 135 27.25 15.36 3.04
N GLU A 136 28.34 15.13 2.31
CA GLU A 136 28.34 14.80 0.88
C GLU A 136 27.50 13.56 0.61
N LYS A 137 27.68 12.52 1.42
CA LYS A 137 26.87 11.29 1.34
C LYS A 137 25.37 11.56 1.50
N ALA A 138 24.98 12.37 2.50
CA ALA A 138 23.58 12.69 2.78
C ALA A 138 22.97 13.56 1.67
N GLU A 139 23.73 14.50 1.12
CA GLU A 139 23.28 15.37 0.02
C GLU A 139 23.12 14.59 -1.29
N LEU A 140 24.11 13.73 -1.61
CA LEU A 140 24.05 12.88 -2.79
C LEU A 140 22.87 11.88 -2.69
N SER A 141 22.68 11.24 -1.53
CA SER A 141 21.54 10.36 -1.30
C SER A 141 20.22 11.06 -1.58
N ARG A 142 20.01 12.23 -0.98
CA ARG A 142 18.79 13.04 -1.16
C ARG A 142 18.56 13.42 -2.62
N ARG A 143 19.65 13.79 -3.34
CA ARG A 143 19.56 14.14 -4.76
C ARG A 143 19.21 12.93 -5.62
N LEU A 144 19.79 11.76 -5.37
CA LEU A 144 19.48 10.53 -6.09
C LEU A 144 18.06 10.05 -5.86
N GLU A 145 17.53 10.15 -4.65
CA GLU A 145 16.13 9.85 -4.33
C GLU A 145 15.17 10.74 -5.13
N GLN A 146 15.46 12.04 -5.23
CA GLN A 146 14.69 12.97 -6.05
C GLN A 146 14.74 12.62 -7.54
N LEU A 147 15.95 12.37 -8.06
CA LEU A 147 16.15 12.01 -9.46
C LEU A 147 15.47 10.69 -9.85
N ALA A 148 15.52 9.69 -8.96
CA ALA A 148 14.80 8.43 -9.17
C ALA A 148 13.28 8.64 -9.20
N ALA A 149 12.73 9.49 -8.34
CA ALA A 149 11.32 9.86 -8.34
C ALA A 149 10.91 10.67 -9.59
N GLU A 150 11.75 11.61 -10.03
CA GLU A 150 11.53 12.38 -11.27
C GLU A 150 11.59 11.47 -12.51
N ALA A 151 12.49 10.49 -12.51
CA ALA A 151 12.62 9.51 -13.59
C ALA A 151 11.42 8.56 -13.72
N LEU A 152 10.58 8.42 -12.69
CA LEU A 152 9.28 7.74 -12.82
C LEU A 152 8.33 8.49 -13.77
N LYS A 153 8.38 9.81 -13.76
CA LYS A 153 7.51 10.69 -14.55
C LYS A 153 8.08 10.97 -15.96
N SER A 154 9.40 10.86 -16.10
CA SER A 154 10.10 11.14 -17.35
C SER A 154 10.98 9.96 -17.73
N SER A 155 10.89 9.36 -18.86
CA SER A 155 11.75 8.21 -19.28
C SER A 155 13.26 8.52 -19.35
N ARG A 156 13.74 9.53 -18.61
CA ARG A 156 15.15 9.90 -18.59
C ARG A 156 15.94 8.96 -17.70
N SER A 157 16.91 8.30 -18.27
CA SER A 157 17.85 7.41 -17.57
C SER A 157 19.15 8.11 -17.19
N GLU A 158 19.49 9.24 -17.83
CA GLU A 158 20.72 9.98 -17.55
C GLU A 158 20.41 11.42 -17.17
N VAL A 159 21.04 11.88 -16.08
CA VAL A 159 20.86 13.24 -15.53
C VAL A 159 22.22 13.80 -15.14
N THR A 160 22.46 15.07 -15.46
CA THR A 160 23.66 15.82 -15.07
C THR A 160 23.25 16.99 -14.17
N TRP A 161 24.08 17.32 -13.17
CA TRP A 161 23.91 18.50 -12.32
C TRP A 161 25.26 19.01 -11.83
N GLU A 162 25.27 20.23 -11.35
CA GLU A 162 26.44 20.83 -10.69
C GLU A 162 26.10 21.11 -9.23
N GLN A 163 27.04 20.78 -8.36
CA GLN A 163 26.94 21.02 -6.91
C GLN A 163 28.32 21.26 -6.33
N ASP A 164 28.46 22.33 -5.54
CA ASP A 164 29.72 22.73 -4.87
C ASP A 164 30.92 22.85 -5.83
N GLY A 165 30.68 23.30 -7.07
CA GLY A 165 31.67 23.45 -8.11
C GLY A 165 32.15 22.14 -8.75
N ARG A 166 31.51 21.03 -8.44
CA ARG A 166 31.73 19.73 -9.09
C ARG A 166 30.59 19.40 -10.06
N GLN A 167 30.94 18.85 -11.20
CA GLN A 167 29.96 18.31 -12.15
C GLN A 167 29.71 16.83 -11.84
N TYR A 168 28.44 16.49 -11.73
CA TYR A 168 27.95 15.14 -11.52
C TYR A 168 27.15 14.66 -12.72
N SER A 169 27.22 13.35 -12.98
CA SER A 169 26.30 12.66 -13.87
C SER A 169 25.81 11.37 -13.19
N ALA A 170 24.56 11.02 -13.38
CA ALA A 170 24.01 9.76 -12.91
C ALA A 170 23.26 9.06 -14.03
N LEU A 171 23.59 7.78 -14.25
CA LEU A 171 22.84 6.85 -15.07
C LEU A 171 21.97 5.99 -14.17
N LEU A 172 20.64 6.10 -14.31
CA LEU A 172 19.66 5.35 -13.53
C LEU A 172 19.22 4.10 -14.30
N ILE A 173 19.55 2.94 -13.76
CA ILE A 173 19.20 1.63 -14.33
C ILE A 173 18.11 1.02 -13.48
N ARG A 174 16.93 0.83 -14.04
CA ARG A 174 15.80 0.20 -13.35
C ARG A 174 15.88 -1.31 -13.48
N GLU A 175 15.81 -1.97 -12.34
CA GLU A 175 15.61 -3.41 -12.25
C GLU A 175 14.13 -3.65 -11.93
N ARG A 176 13.42 -4.26 -12.87
CA ARG A 176 12.05 -4.69 -12.60
C ARG A 176 12.09 -5.82 -11.58
N ALA A 177 11.21 -5.75 -10.60
CA ALA A 177 11.01 -6.84 -9.67
C ALA A 177 10.57 -8.10 -10.47
N ASN A 178 11.37 -9.14 -10.41
CA ASN A 178 11.08 -10.41 -11.09
C ASN A 178 9.99 -11.20 -10.37
N GLU A 179 9.79 -10.94 -9.08
CA GLU A 179 8.80 -11.60 -8.24
C GLU A 179 7.72 -10.60 -7.81
N GLY A 180 6.48 -11.03 -7.76
CA GLY A 180 5.33 -10.19 -7.39
C GLY A 180 5.44 -9.54 -6.01
N THR A 181 6.27 -10.10 -5.11
CA THR A 181 6.53 -9.62 -3.76
C THR A 181 7.77 -8.73 -3.63
N ALA A 182 8.67 -8.74 -4.61
CA ALA A 182 9.91 -7.99 -4.56
C ALA A 182 9.68 -6.47 -4.68
N LEU A 183 10.55 -5.68 -4.04
CA LEU A 183 10.58 -4.24 -4.20
C LEU A 183 11.30 -3.87 -5.49
N GLU A 184 10.81 -2.86 -6.19
CA GLU A 184 11.48 -2.29 -7.36
C GLU A 184 12.80 -1.61 -6.95
N ARG A 185 13.87 -1.87 -7.71
CA ARG A 185 15.20 -1.32 -7.47
C ARG A 185 15.64 -0.42 -8.63
N VAL A 186 16.43 0.57 -8.27
CA VAL A 186 17.13 1.42 -9.22
C VAL A 186 18.61 1.43 -8.82
N THR A 187 19.49 1.08 -9.74
CA THR A 187 20.94 1.24 -9.58
C THR A 187 21.35 2.54 -10.24
N ALA A 188 21.88 3.48 -9.45
CA ALA A 188 22.43 4.74 -9.93
C ALA A 188 23.96 4.58 -10.09
N GLN A 189 24.46 4.63 -11.30
CA GLN A 189 25.88 4.80 -11.57
C GLN A 189 26.17 6.29 -11.60
N VAL A 190 26.85 6.78 -10.56
CA VAL A 190 27.18 8.19 -10.42
C VAL A 190 28.63 8.43 -10.76
N SER A 191 28.88 9.47 -11.56
CA SER A 191 30.22 9.95 -11.87
C SER A 191 30.33 11.40 -11.43
N ALA A 192 31.49 11.79 -10.90
CA ALA A 192 31.81 13.17 -10.54
C ALA A 192 33.19 13.56 -11.10
N SER A 193 33.33 14.80 -11.57
CA SER A 193 34.63 15.36 -12.00
C SER A 193 35.16 16.29 -10.92
N ASP A 194 36.33 15.99 -10.37
CA ASP A 194 37.00 16.78 -9.36
C ASP A 194 38.47 17.00 -9.75
N ASN A 195 38.86 18.25 -10.03
CA ASN A 195 40.22 18.64 -10.37
C ASN A 195 40.84 17.76 -11.49
N GLY A 196 40.07 17.41 -12.52
CA GLY A 196 40.51 16.59 -13.63
C GLY A 196 40.59 15.09 -13.34
N ARG A 197 40.17 14.66 -12.15
CA ARG A 197 40.02 13.23 -11.79
C ARG A 197 38.57 12.83 -11.93
N GLN A 198 38.34 11.62 -12.45
CA GLN A 198 37.01 11.06 -12.55
C GLN A 198 36.77 10.10 -11.37
N LEU A 199 35.73 10.42 -10.62
CA LEU A 199 35.24 9.63 -9.49
C LEU A 199 33.97 8.89 -9.90
N THR A 200 33.83 7.64 -9.53
CA THR A 200 32.61 6.85 -9.82
C THR A 200 32.15 6.12 -8.56
N THR A 201 30.83 5.97 -8.43
CA THR A 201 30.21 5.12 -7.39
C THR A 201 28.92 4.49 -7.89
N LEU A 202 28.54 3.36 -7.28
CA LEU A 202 27.26 2.70 -7.52
C LEU A 202 26.39 2.82 -6.27
N VAL A 203 25.18 3.30 -6.45
CA VAL A 203 24.21 3.49 -5.37
C VAL A 203 22.93 2.78 -5.71
N ASN A 204 22.48 1.87 -4.85
CA ASN A 204 21.22 1.18 -4.99
C ASN A 204 20.12 1.94 -4.26
N LEU A 205 18.98 2.12 -4.93
CA LEU A 205 17.78 2.72 -4.38
C LEU A 205 16.64 1.71 -4.45
N ASN A 206 15.87 1.62 -3.38
CA ASN A 206 14.65 0.83 -3.34
C ASN A 206 13.45 1.77 -3.45
N ARG A 207 12.48 1.41 -4.29
CA ARG A 207 11.21 2.11 -4.34
C ARG A 207 10.38 1.68 -3.15
N LEU A 208 9.89 2.64 -2.37
CA LEU A 208 9.03 2.35 -1.23
C LEU A 208 7.66 1.84 -1.70
N ALA A 209 7.20 0.76 -1.07
CA ALA A 209 5.81 0.33 -1.16
C ALA A 209 4.97 0.98 -0.07
N PHE A 210 3.65 1.13 -0.29
CA PHE A 210 2.75 1.62 0.75
C PHE A 210 2.72 0.70 1.97
N SER A 211 3.02 -0.59 1.80
CA SER A 211 3.14 -1.56 2.91
C SER A 211 4.31 -1.28 3.87
N GLN A 212 5.29 -0.47 3.46
CA GLN A 212 6.43 -0.09 4.31
C GLN A 212 6.13 1.05 5.29
N PHE A 213 4.90 1.54 5.30
CA PHE A 213 4.42 2.51 6.27
C PHE A 213 3.45 1.81 7.22
N THR A 214 3.72 1.86 8.52
CA THR A 214 2.74 1.40 9.52
C THR A 214 1.42 2.11 9.29
N GLN A 215 1.50 3.43 9.06
CA GLN A 215 0.35 4.23 8.68
C GLN A 215 0.76 5.33 7.70
N MET A 216 0.04 5.42 6.56
CA MET A 216 0.18 6.50 5.58
C MET A 216 -1.20 7.06 5.25
N ILE A 217 -1.42 8.35 5.54
CA ILE A 217 -2.72 9.02 5.34
C ILE A 217 -2.54 10.25 4.47
N ASP A 218 -3.23 10.31 3.32
CA ASP A 218 -3.17 11.46 2.43
C ASP A 218 -3.78 12.69 3.09
N ARG A 219 -5.05 12.61 3.49
CA ARG A 219 -5.76 13.67 4.17
C ARG A 219 -6.25 13.22 5.53
N TRP A 220 -5.68 13.82 6.56
CA TRP A 220 -6.09 13.55 7.93
C TRP A 220 -7.49 14.11 8.19
N ASP A 221 -8.38 13.29 8.76
CA ASP A 221 -9.68 13.76 9.20
C ASP A 221 -9.50 14.61 10.48
N PRO A 222 -9.90 15.90 10.49
CA PRO A 222 -9.74 16.77 11.67
C PRO A 222 -10.45 16.27 12.93
N MET A 223 -11.43 15.38 12.78
CA MET A 223 -12.15 14.78 13.91
C MET A 223 -11.42 13.60 14.54
N VAL A 224 -10.34 13.13 13.89
CA VAL A 224 -9.51 12.03 14.39
C VAL A 224 -8.30 12.60 15.13
N GLN A 225 -8.12 12.21 16.38
CA GLN A 225 -6.98 12.58 17.22
C GLN A 225 -6.26 11.33 17.67
N LEU A 226 -4.93 11.33 17.55
CA LEU A 226 -4.08 10.29 18.13
C LEU A 226 -3.85 10.60 19.59
N HIS A 227 -4.18 9.67 20.49
CA HIS A 227 -4.19 9.91 21.93
C HIS A 227 -3.26 8.97 22.72
N ASP A 228 -3.52 7.68 22.69
CA ASP A 228 -2.76 6.65 23.39
C ASP A 228 -2.13 5.61 22.43
N ASP A 229 -2.14 5.96 21.16
CA ASP A 229 -1.62 5.13 20.09
C ASP A 229 -0.10 4.94 20.22
N GLU A 230 0.37 3.72 19.99
CA GLU A 230 1.78 3.42 19.82
C GLU A 230 2.01 2.94 18.39
N ILE A 231 2.79 3.72 17.63
CA ILE A 231 3.03 3.49 16.21
C ILE A 231 4.49 3.08 16.03
N VAL A 232 4.68 1.81 15.67
CA VAL A 232 5.99 1.21 15.37
C VAL A 232 6.20 1.23 13.86
N GLY A 233 7.37 1.75 13.40
CA GLY A 233 7.67 1.87 11.98
C GLY A 233 7.33 3.26 11.40
N ARG A 234 7.33 3.38 10.08
CA ARG A 234 7.17 4.67 9.40
C ARG A 234 5.74 5.18 9.48
N PHE A 235 5.59 6.46 9.81
CA PHE A 235 4.32 7.19 9.70
C PHE A 235 4.47 8.34 8.71
N HIS A 236 3.51 8.48 7.81
CA HIS A 236 3.46 9.61 6.88
C HIS A 236 2.05 10.16 6.74
N THR A 237 1.94 11.49 6.60
CA THR A 237 0.70 12.11 6.15
C THR A 237 0.97 13.30 5.23
N ASN A 238 0.20 13.41 4.16
CA ASN A 238 0.25 14.55 3.24
C ASN A 238 -0.47 15.79 3.77
N SER A 239 -0.94 15.76 5.00
CA SER A 239 -1.69 16.85 5.61
C SER A 239 -1.33 17.07 7.06
N ARG A 240 -1.89 18.11 7.66
CA ARG A 240 -1.77 18.35 9.09
C ARG A 240 -2.56 17.31 9.86
N PHE A 241 -1.96 16.68 10.86
CA PHE A 241 -2.60 15.72 11.75
C PHE A 241 -2.74 16.26 13.18
N SER A 242 -3.59 15.63 13.97
CA SER A 242 -3.94 16.08 15.32
C SER A 242 -3.53 15.06 16.37
N LEU A 243 -2.90 15.57 17.44
CA LEU A 243 -2.51 14.83 18.63
C LEU A 243 -3.27 15.35 19.83
N LEU A 244 -3.63 14.45 20.72
CA LEU A 244 -4.14 14.77 22.05
C LEU A 244 -3.26 14.06 23.07
N ALA A 245 -2.60 14.81 23.94
CA ALA A 245 -1.85 14.23 25.04
C ALA A 245 -2.38 14.83 26.37
N ASP A 246 -2.62 14.00 27.34
CA ASP A 246 -2.98 14.39 28.68
C ASP A 246 -1.89 14.03 29.70
N SER A 247 -2.17 14.19 30.99
CA SER A 247 -1.21 13.87 32.06
C SER A 247 -0.89 12.37 32.18
N ARG A 248 -1.74 11.48 31.62
CA ARG A 248 -1.65 10.03 31.75
C ARG A 248 -1.24 9.35 30.46
N SER A 249 -1.67 9.88 29.32
CA SER A 249 -1.51 9.26 28.02
C SER A 249 -1.01 10.23 26.97
N ALA A 250 -0.24 9.74 26.01
CA ALA A 250 0.18 10.46 24.82
C ALA A 250 0.54 9.44 23.73
N PRO A 251 0.32 9.79 22.47
CA PRO A 251 0.76 8.94 21.36
C PRO A 251 2.29 8.83 21.36
N LYS A 252 2.79 7.69 20.90
CA LYS A 252 4.22 7.40 20.78
C LYS A 252 4.54 6.91 19.38
N PHE A 253 5.39 7.63 18.72
CA PHE A 253 5.92 7.22 17.42
C PHE A 253 7.34 6.69 17.62
N LEU A 254 7.50 5.38 17.50
CA LEU A 254 8.80 4.73 17.65
C LEU A 254 9.61 4.77 16.34
N GLY A 255 8.94 4.83 15.20
CA GLY A 255 9.53 5.02 13.89
C GLY A 255 9.55 6.48 13.45
N LYS A 256 10.15 6.72 12.27
CA LYS A 256 10.24 8.05 11.66
C LYS A 256 8.85 8.56 11.26
N VAL A 257 8.54 9.79 11.68
CA VAL A 257 7.33 10.53 11.29
C VAL A 257 7.69 11.56 10.23
N THR A 258 6.91 11.59 9.15
CA THR A 258 7.04 12.61 8.09
C THR A 258 5.69 13.22 7.78
N THR A 259 5.67 14.52 7.45
CA THR A 259 4.44 15.20 6.99
C THR A 259 4.77 16.30 5.99
N THR A 260 3.91 16.50 5.00
CA THR A 260 4.02 17.65 4.09
C THR A 260 3.66 18.97 4.77
N ALA A 261 2.83 18.91 5.81
CA ALA A 261 2.48 20.09 6.58
C ALA A 261 3.71 20.64 7.35
N ARG A 262 3.76 21.95 7.52
CA ARG A 262 4.83 22.62 8.29
C ARG A 262 4.67 22.44 9.80
N SER A 263 3.51 21.99 10.26
CA SER A 263 3.19 21.78 11.67
C SER A 263 2.07 20.75 11.82
N PHE A 264 1.98 20.15 13.00
CA PHE A 264 0.86 19.32 13.43
C PHE A 264 0.02 20.05 14.50
N SER A 265 -1.21 19.59 14.76
CA SER A 265 -2.03 20.08 15.87
C SER A 265 -1.70 19.30 17.14
N ASN A 266 -1.38 20.00 18.21
CA ASN A 266 -1.12 19.38 19.51
C ASN A 266 -2.02 20.05 20.55
N GLU A 267 -3.09 19.35 20.94
CA GLU A 267 -4.05 19.80 21.96
C GLU A 267 -3.69 19.28 23.35
N SER A 268 -2.40 19.13 23.61
CA SER A 268 -1.90 18.54 24.84
C SER A 268 -2.12 19.44 26.04
N VAL A 269 -2.61 18.86 27.12
CA VAL A 269 -2.66 19.48 28.44
C VAL A 269 -1.34 19.23 29.16
N GLY A 270 -0.50 20.26 29.24
CA GLY A 270 0.82 20.19 29.88
C GLY A 270 1.98 20.29 28.87
N ARG A 271 3.19 20.51 29.41
CA ARG A 271 4.42 20.59 28.61
C ARG A 271 5.03 19.19 28.43
N ARG A 272 4.61 18.45 27.40
CA ARG A 272 5.37 17.30 26.93
C ARG A 272 6.37 17.75 25.86
N ARG A 273 7.55 17.12 25.85
CA ARG A 273 8.55 17.38 24.81
C ARG A 273 8.19 16.60 23.56
N ASP A 274 8.40 17.18 22.39
CA ASP A 274 8.19 16.46 21.12
C ASP A 274 9.00 15.16 21.05
N SER A 275 10.20 15.11 21.69
CA SER A 275 11.01 13.91 21.81
C SER A 275 10.38 12.76 22.59
N ASP A 276 9.39 13.04 23.46
CA ASP A 276 8.69 12.01 24.22
C ASP A 276 7.59 11.36 23.37
N ILE A 277 7.08 12.11 22.39
CA ILE A 277 6.05 11.68 21.41
C ILE A 277 6.75 11.06 20.20
N PHE A 278 7.67 11.78 19.57
CA PHE A 278 8.35 11.38 18.34
C PHE A 278 9.73 10.77 18.62
N ARG A 279 9.75 9.56 19.17
CA ARG A 279 11.03 8.88 19.53
C ARG A 279 11.88 8.53 18.32
N GLY A 280 11.25 8.21 17.19
CA GLY A 280 11.91 7.99 15.90
C GLY A 280 12.20 9.27 15.10
N GLY A 281 11.90 10.44 15.70
CA GLY A 281 12.04 11.75 15.05
C GLY A 281 10.86 12.14 14.18
N ILE A 282 10.75 13.45 13.92
CA ILE A 282 9.73 14.02 13.04
C ILE A 282 10.38 14.96 12.03
N GLU A 283 9.94 14.87 10.78
CA GLU A 283 10.33 15.76 9.69
C GLU A 283 9.06 16.37 9.08
N THR A 284 8.98 17.70 9.10
CA THR A 284 7.84 18.45 8.57
C THR A 284 8.21 19.15 7.25
N GLY A 285 7.21 19.44 6.42
CA GLY A 285 7.46 20.08 5.13
C GLY A 285 8.10 19.15 4.10
N THR A 286 7.97 17.84 4.26
CA THR A 286 8.45 16.85 3.28
C THR A 286 7.59 16.90 2.00
N SER A 287 8.10 16.36 0.91
CA SER A 287 7.29 16.26 -0.31
C SER A 287 6.15 15.26 -0.15
N GLU A 288 5.12 15.40 -0.96
CA GLU A 288 3.91 14.56 -0.97
C GLU A 288 4.20 13.14 -1.46
N ILE A 289 3.57 12.14 -0.85
CA ILE A 289 3.48 10.77 -1.37
C ILE A 289 2.17 10.68 -2.15
N GLU A 290 2.28 10.67 -3.47
CA GLU A 290 1.11 10.62 -4.35
C GLU A 290 0.43 9.25 -4.28
N LEU A 291 -0.89 9.24 -4.07
CA LEU A 291 -1.68 8.03 -4.21
C LEU A 291 -1.98 7.79 -5.69
N PRO A 292 -1.75 6.59 -6.24
CA PRO A 292 -2.07 6.28 -7.62
C PRO A 292 -3.58 6.35 -7.87
N GLU A 293 -3.98 6.83 -9.05
CA GLU A 293 -5.39 6.86 -9.48
C GLU A 293 -6.01 5.45 -9.57
N SER A 294 -5.19 4.48 -9.92
CA SER A 294 -5.53 3.07 -9.94
C SER A 294 -4.38 2.23 -9.40
N SER A 295 -4.71 1.30 -8.53
CA SER A 295 -3.77 0.36 -7.90
C SER A 295 -3.90 -1.05 -8.46
N GLN A 296 -4.35 -1.18 -9.71
CA GLN A 296 -4.53 -2.46 -10.37
C GLN A 296 -3.22 -3.28 -10.36
N PRO A 297 -3.23 -4.52 -9.86
CA PRO A 297 -2.00 -5.24 -9.49
C PRO A 297 -1.04 -5.50 -10.64
N PHE A 298 -1.53 -5.63 -11.87
CA PHE A 298 -0.69 -5.98 -13.04
C PHE A 298 -0.29 -4.78 -13.89
N GLN A 299 -0.62 -3.56 -13.48
CA GLN A 299 -0.31 -2.36 -14.28
C GLN A 299 1.19 -2.09 -14.37
N TRP A 300 1.98 -2.52 -13.38
CA TRP A 300 3.37 -2.15 -13.20
C TRP A 300 4.36 -3.32 -13.11
N ALA A 301 3.86 -4.54 -12.97
CA ALA A 301 4.70 -5.74 -12.89
C ALA A 301 4.18 -6.82 -13.87
N PRO A 302 5.06 -7.59 -14.53
CA PRO A 302 4.62 -8.77 -15.24
C PRO A 302 3.94 -9.71 -14.24
N ARG A 303 2.83 -10.28 -14.69
CA ARG A 303 2.12 -11.33 -13.94
C ARG A 303 3.05 -12.54 -13.84
N ASP A 304 3.16 -13.10 -12.64
CA ASP A 304 3.74 -14.42 -12.48
C ASP A 304 2.93 -15.40 -13.36
N GLU A 305 3.60 -16.13 -14.26
CA GLU A 305 2.95 -17.06 -15.19
C GLU A 305 2.16 -18.17 -14.47
N HIS A 306 2.55 -18.48 -13.25
CA HIS A 306 1.91 -19.48 -12.40
C HIS A 306 0.89 -18.90 -11.42
N ALA A 307 0.75 -17.56 -11.37
CA ALA A 307 -0.21 -16.91 -10.49
C ALA A 307 -1.64 -17.29 -10.84
N ARG A 308 -2.43 -17.59 -9.81
CA ARG A 308 -3.86 -17.85 -9.96
C ARG A 308 -4.63 -16.55 -9.86
N VAL A 309 -5.52 -16.31 -10.82
CA VAL A 309 -6.37 -15.10 -10.84
C VAL A 309 -7.83 -15.47 -10.92
N HIS A 310 -8.62 -14.91 -10.01
CA HIS A 310 -10.07 -14.98 -9.99
C HIS A 310 -10.64 -13.58 -10.23
N GLU A 311 -11.47 -13.42 -11.23
CA GLU A 311 -12.15 -12.15 -11.56
C GLU A 311 -13.64 -12.26 -11.24
N PHE A 312 -14.19 -11.22 -10.58
CA PHE A 312 -15.55 -11.20 -10.10
C PHE A 312 -16.32 -10.00 -10.67
N ALA A 313 -17.31 -10.28 -11.51
CA ALA A 313 -18.19 -9.26 -12.08
C ALA A 313 -19.25 -8.77 -11.09
N ASN A 314 -19.66 -9.62 -10.14
CA ASN A 314 -20.71 -9.37 -9.17
C ASN A 314 -20.17 -9.23 -7.76
N ASP A 315 -21.00 -8.73 -6.85
CA ASP A 315 -20.68 -8.72 -5.41
C ASP A 315 -20.41 -10.14 -4.94
N THR A 316 -19.24 -10.37 -4.38
CA THR A 316 -18.75 -11.72 -4.06
C THR A 316 -18.21 -11.78 -2.65
N ARG A 317 -18.62 -12.81 -1.89
CA ARG A 317 -18.07 -13.13 -0.58
C ARG A 317 -17.00 -14.20 -0.71
N ILE A 318 -15.81 -13.94 -0.18
CA ILE A 318 -14.65 -14.81 -0.20
C ILE A 318 -14.32 -15.18 1.24
N ARG A 319 -14.20 -16.47 1.52
CA ARG A 319 -13.78 -17.00 2.83
C ARG A 319 -12.56 -17.86 2.67
N PHE A 320 -11.54 -17.59 3.48
CA PHE A 320 -10.29 -18.33 3.55
C PHE A 320 -10.28 -19.32 4.71
N PHE A 321 -9.54 -20.42 4.56
CA PHE A 321 -9.41 -21.47 5.55
C PHE A 321 -7.94 -21.78 5.86
N PRO A 322 -7.62 -22.29 7.08
CA PRO A 322 -6.23 -22.48 7.53
C PRO A 322 -5.44 -23.49 6.70
N ASP A 323 -6.10 -24.37 5.97
CA ASP A 323 -5.49 -25.38 5.09
C ASP A 323 -5.12 -24.83 3.70
N GLY A 324 -5.23 -23.52 3.49
CA GLY A 324 -4.97 -22.84 2.21
C GLY A 324 -6.13 -22.95 1.22
N SER A 325 -7.21 -23.64 1.57
CA SER A 325 -8.41 -23.66 0.76
C SER A 325 -9.18 -22.34 0.89
N TYR A 326 -10.03 -22.06 -0.09
CA TYR A 326 -10.90 -20.89 -0.08
C TYR A 326 -12.20 -21.16 -0.83
N ARG A 327 -13.23 -20.43 -0.44
CA ARG A 327 -14.55 -20.49 -1.05
C ARG A 327 -15.03 -19.09 -1.40
N TRP A 328 -15.67 -18.95 -2.55
CA TRP A 328 -16.40 -17.71 -2.85
C TRP A 328 -17.85 -18.00 -3.22
N ILE A 329 -18.69 -17.03 -2.95
CA ILE A 329 -20.13 -17.05 -3.24
C ILE A 329 -20.47 -15.77 -3.98
N ASP A 330 -21.02 -15.89 -5.17
CA ASP A 330 -21.65 -14.78 -5.87
C ASP A 330 -22.94 -14.42 -5.13
N LEU A 331 -23.01 -13.20 -4.59
CA LEU A 331 -24.14 -12.77 -3.75
C LEU A 331 -25.41 -12.48 -4.56
N ASN A 332 -25.29 -12.29 -5.88
CA ASN A 332 -26.44 -12.06 -6.76
C ASN A 332 -27.11 -13.39 -7.17
N THR A 333 -26.33 -14.41 -7.42
CA THR A 333 -26.80 -15.70 -7.91
C THR A 333 -26.84 -16.80 -6.83
N SER A 334 -26.21 -16.57 -5.68
CA SER A 334 -25.99 -17.55 -4.61
C SER A 334 -25.20 -18.77 -5.06
N GLN A 335 -24.53 -18.72 -6.20
CA GLN A 335 -23.64 -19.78 -6.67
C GLN A 335 -22.35 -19.76 -5.86
N ALA A 336 -22.00 -20.92 -5.30
CA ALA A 336 -20.78 -21.10 -4.53
C ALA A 336 -19.76 -21.94 -5.30
N GLN A 337 -18.48 -21.57 -5.20
CA GLN A 337 -17.36 -22.38 -5.67
C GLN A 337 -16.35 -22.57 -4.52
N TYR A 338 -15.73 -23.71 -4.52
CA TYR A 338 -14.73 -24.08 -3.50
C TYR A 338 -13.46 -24.56 -4.19
N ARG A 339 -12.30 -24.17 -3.66
CA ARG A 339 -10.99 -24.63 -4.10
C ARG A 339 -10.19 -25.14 -2.90
N ASN A 340 -9.69 -26.34 -3.03
CA ASN A 340 -8.88 -27.01 -2.01
C ASN A 340 -7.51 -27.35 -2.60
N GLU A 341 -6.71 -26.32 -2.87
CA GLU A 341 -5.37 -26.51 -3.40
C GLU A 341 -4.42 -25.56 -2.66
N PRO A 342 -3.35 -26.09 -2.05
CA PRO A 342 -2.32 -25.26 -1.46
C PRO A 342 -1.75 -24.31 -2.54
N ALA A 343 -1.55 -23.06 -2.18
CA ALA A 343 -1.04 -22.08 -3.12
C ALA A 343 0.49 -22.02 -3.04
N GLU A 344 1.16 -22.75 -3.92
CA GLU A 344 2.60 -22.55 -4.14
C GLU A 344 2.91 -21.19 -4.79
N HIS A 345 1.93 -20.62 -5.48
CA HIS A 345 2.04 -19.37 -6.23
C HIS A 345 1.02 -18.34 -5.74
N PRO A 346 1.27 -17.04 -6.00
CA PRO A 346 0.36 -15.99 -5.59
C PRO A 346 -1.06 -16.15 -6.14
N ILE A 347 -2.05 -15.84 -5.31
CA ILE A 347 -3.47 -15.83 -5.67
C ILE A 347 -3.99 -14.40 -5.68
N TYR A 348 -4.67 -14.03 -6.76
CA TYR A 348 -5.28 -12.71 -6.94
C TYR A 348 -6.78 -12.83 -7.05
N PHE A 349 -7.50 -12.14 -6.17
CA PHE A 349 -8.96 -11.99 -6.21
C PHE A 349 -9.28 -10.59 -6.68
N ILE A 350 -9.80 -10.45 -7.90
CA ILE A 350 -9.96 -9.17 -8.57
C ILE A 350 -11.44 -8.88 -8.80
N GLY A 351 -11.91 -7.78 -8.20
CA GLY A 351 -13.23 -7.24 -8.46
C GLY A 351 -13.26 -6.29 -9.67
N THR A 352 -14.43 -6.03 -10.17
CA THR A 352 -14.69 -5.02 -11.20
C THR A 352 -15.19 -3.70 -10.59
N ARG A 353 -15.38 -2.68 -11.43
CA ARG A 353 -15.98 -1.40 -10.98
C ARG A 353 -17.42 -1.53 -10.46
N GLN A 354 -18.08 -2.63 -10.74
CA GLN A 354 -19.46 -2.90 -10.33
C GLN A 354 -19.54 -3.80 -9.09
N SER A 355 -18.49 -4.58 -8.81
CA SER A 355 -18.49 -5.55 -7.72
C SER A 355 -17.86 -5.01 -6.43
N ALA A 356 -18.43 -5.40 -5.29
CA ALA A 356 -17.80 -5.34 -3.98
C ALA A 356 -17.28 -6.73 -3.62
N LEU A 357 -16.09 -6.78 -2.97
CA LEU A 357 -15.54 -8.03 -2.45
C LEU A 357 -15.71 -8.05 -0.93
N HIS A 358 -16.34 -9.09 -0.42
CA HIS A 358 -16.57 -9.33 1.00
C HIS A 358 -15.60 -10.42 1.48
N VAL A 359 -14.86 -10.18 2.56
CA VAL A 359 -13.72 -11.04 2.89
C VAL A 359 -13.63 -11.35 4.38
N GLU A 360 -13.28 -12.59 4.71
CA GLU A 360 -13.02 -13.08 6.06
C GLU A 360 -12.20 -14.38 6.05
N GLY A 361 -11.59 -14.74 7.18
CA GLY A 361 -11.02 -16.06 7.41
C GLY A 361 -9.53 -16.10 7.63
N VAL A 362 -8.91 -17.27 7.44
CA VAL A 362 -7.50 -17.53 7.69
C VAL A 362 -6.76 -17.73 6.38
N VAL A 363 -5.77 -16.89 6.11
CA VAL A 363 -5.05 -16.84 4.84
C VAL A 363 -3.76 -17.65 4.94
N ALA A 364 -3.57 -18.59 4.03
CA ALA A 364 -2.31 -19.32 3.84
C ALA A 364 -1.73 -18.96 2.47
N GLY A 365 -0.42 -18.71 2.43
CA GLY A 365 0.31 -18.33 1.21
C GLY A 365 0.18 -16.85 0.86
N LYS A 366 0.45 -16.52 -0.40
CA LYS A 366 0.55 -15.13 -0.90
C LYS A 366 -0.74 -14.73 -1.60
N VAL A 367 -1.52 -13.85 -0.98
CA VAL A 367 -2.84 -13.46 -1.46
C VAL A 367 -2.92 -11.94 -1.66
N LEU A 368 -3.52 -11.53 -2.78
CA LEU A 368 -3.97 -10.16 -3.01
C LEU A 368 -5.46 -10.13 -3.31
N ILE A 369 -6.16 -9.24 -2.63
CA ILE A 369 -7.56 -8.90 -2.89
C ILE A 369 -7.59 -7.47 -3.43
N TYR A 370 -8.07 -7.31 -4.66
CA TYR A 370 -8.17 -6.01 -5.31
C TYR A 370 -9.59 -5.70 -5.77
N SER A 371 -10.07 -4.50 -5.47
CA SER A 371 -11.30 -3.99 -6.02
C SER A 371 -11.17 -2.50 -6.40
N PRO A 372 -11.48 -2.10 -7.63
CA PRO A 372 -11.53 -0.69 -8.00
C PRO A 372 -12.68 0.08 -7.32
N ARG A 373 -13.54 -0.59 -6.58
CA ARG A 373 -14.70 0.00 -5.92
C ARG A 373 -14.67 -0.11 -4.40
N ARG A 374 -14.84 -1.30 -3.83
CA ARG A 374 -14.99 -1.50 -2.40
C ARG A 374 -14.61 -2.92 -1.98
N ILE A 375 -13.92 -3.01 -0.84
CA ILE A 375 -13.69 -4.26 -0.12
C ILE A 375 -14.34 -4.12 1.25
N VAL A 376 -15.12 -5.13 1.66
CA VAL A 376 -15.82 -5.20 2.95
C VAL A 376 -15.23 -6.32 3.78
N ILE A 377 -14.65 -5.98 4.92
CA ILE A 377 -14.11 -6.94 5.88
C ILE A 377 -15.28 -7.38 6.79
N GLU A 378 -15.69 -8.64 6.67
CA GLU A 378 -16.84 -9.21 7.37
C GLU A 378 -16.48 -9.98 8.64
N GLY A 379 -15.21 -10.30 8.83
CA GLY A 379 -14.67 -11.01 9.99
C GLY A 379 -13.17 -10.86 10.07
N SER A 380 -12.54 -11.49 11.07
CA SER A 380 -11.08 -11.50 11.20
C SER A 380 -10.43 -12.10 9.95
N LEU A 381 -9.29 -11.53 9.58
CA LEU A 381 -8.41 -11.99 8.51
C LEU A 381 -7.03 -12.19 9.13
N THR A 382 -6.66 -13.45 9.38
CA THR A 382 -5.39 -13.77 10.04
C THR A 382 -4.54 -14.68 9.16
N TYR A 383 -3.24 -14.71 9.41
CA TYR A 383 -2.36 -15.65 8.74
C TYR A 383 -2.51 -17.06 9.32
N ALA A 384 -2.38 -18.10 8.48
CA ALA A 384 -2.35 -19.49 8.93
C ALA A 384 -1.06 -19.80 9.69
N SER A 385 0.07 -19.25 9.22
CA SER A 385 1.35 -19.24 9.93
C SER A 385 1.67 -17.81 10.37
N ASP A 386 1.50 -17.53 11.66
CA ASP A 386 1.73 -16.19 12.23
C ASP A 386 3.23 -15.86 12.28
N PRO A 387 3.70 -14.83 11.52
CA PRO A 387 5.12 -14.48 11.49
C PRO A 387 5.67 -13.94 12.82
N ARG A 388 4.80 -13.59 13.77
CA ARG A 388 5.21 -13.20 15.13
C ARG A 388 5.73 -14.41 15.93
N THR A 389 5.26 -15.59 15.60
CA THR A 389 5.62 -16.86 16.26
C THR A 389 6.41 -17.79 15.34
N ASP A 390 6.23 -17.68 14.04
CA ASP A 390 6.96 -18.43 13.01
C ASP A 390 7.68 -17.45 12.04
N PRO A 391 8.95 -17.12 12.30
CA PRO A 391 9.73 -16.24 11.43
C PRO A 391 9.90 -16.75 9.99
N GLY A 392 9.64 -18.03 9.74
CA GLY A 392 9.66 -18.66 8.42
C GLY A 392 8.37 -18.51 7.63
N SER A 393 7.33 -17.92 8.23
CA SER A 393 6.04 -17.71 7.57
C SER A 393 6.18 -16.96 6.24
N ASP A 394 5.59 -17.53 5.19
CA ASP A 394 5.51 -16.94 3.85
C ASP A 394 4.06 -16.50 3.51
N ASP A 395 3.23 -16.38 4.52
CA ASP A 395 1.86 -15.88 4.39
C ASP A 395 1.85 -14.37 4.26
N TYR A 396 1.26 -13.86 3.18
CA TYR A 396 1.10 -12.43 2.90
C TYR A 396 -0.31 -12.15 2.41
N LEU A 397 -0.95 -11.14 2.98
CA LEU A 397 -2.23 -10.63 2.52
C LEU A 397 -2.12 -9.15 2.14
N GLY A 398 -2.48 -8.85 0.90
CA GLY A 398 -2.73 -7.48 0.44
C GLY A 398 -4.22 -7.24 0.26
N ILE A 399 -4.75 -6.17 0.86
CA ILE A 399 -6.13 -5.70 0.68
C ILE A 399 -6.04 -4.34 0.01
N VAL A 400 -6.40 -4.25 -1.27
CA VAL A 400 -6.18 -3.08 -2.10
C VAL A 400 -7.50 -2.63 -2.75
N SER A 401 -7.95 -1.43 -2.39
CA SER A 401 -9.09 -0.81 -3.08
C SER A 401 -8.73 0.57 -3.59
N ASP A 402 -9.08 0.89 -4.85
CA ASP A 402 -8.91 2.26 -5.37
C ASP A 402 -9.85 3.26 -4.65
N ARG A 403 -10.87 2.78 -3.95
CA ARG A 403 -11.80 3.63 -3.23
C ARG A 403 -11.89 3.34 -1.74
N VAL A 404 -12.59 2.29 -1.35
CA VAL A 404 -12.98 2.10 0.05
C VAL A 404 -12.64 0.70 0.53
N VAL A 405 -11.97 0.62 1.67
CA VAL A 405 -11.91 -0.58 2.50
C VAL A 405 -12.74 -0.31 3.74
N GLU A 406 -13.69 -1.17 4.03
CA GLU A 406 -14.71 -0.98 5.05
C GLU A 406 -14.79 -2.18 5.99
N ILE A 407 -14.78 -1.93 7.29
CA ILE A 407 -15.16 -2.93 8.28
C ILE A 407 -16.69 -2.94 8.40
N ALA A 408 -17.31 -4.08 8.16
CA ALA A 408 -18.75 -4.26 8.18
C ALA A 408 -19.36 -3.94 9.56
N THR A 409 -20.68 -3.82 9.61
CA THR A 409 -21.41 -3.53 10.85
C THR A 409 -21.27 -4.67 11.89
N PRO A 410 -21.47 -4.40 13.19
CA PRO A 410 -21.39 -5.43 14.24
C PRO A 410 -22.34 -6.61 14.05
N GLY A 411 -23.45 -6.42 13.34
CA GLY A 411 -24.35 -7.51 12.99
C GLY A 411 -23.73 -8.54 12.03
N VAL A 412 -22.67 -8.16 11.32
CA VAL A 412 -21.92 -9.01 10.40
C VAL A 412 -20.63 -9.53 11.03
N THR A 413 -19.79 -8.62 11.57
CA THR A 413 -18.49 -8.98 12.16
C THR A 413 -18.60 -9.69 13.52
N GLY A 414 -19.80 -9.69 14.15
CA GLY A 414 -19.93 -9.94 15.57
C GLY A 414 -19.52 -8.71 16.40
N GLY A 415 -19.94 -8.64 17.65
CA GLY A 415 -19.66 -7.47 18.51
C GLY A 415 -18.34 -7.59 19.32
N GLY A 416 -17.43 -8.50 18.93
CA GLY A 416 -16.15 -8.76 19.60
C GLY A 416 -14.96 -8.12 18.94
N ASP A 417 -13.77 -8.51 19.40
CA ASP A 417 -12.49 -8.09 18.83
C ASP A 417 -12.37 -8.54 17.38
N LEU A 418 -11.67 -7.73 16.58
CA LEU A 418 -11.38 -8.00 15.18
C LEU A 418 -9.87 -7.94 14.94
N GLU A 419 -9.32 -8.96 14.31
CA GLU A 419 -7.90 -9.05 13.95
C GLU A 419 -7.74 -9.08 12.43
N ILE A 420 -6.81 -8.25 11.92
CA ILE A 420 -6.52 -8.14 10.48
C ILE A 420 -5.01 -8.20 10.30
N ASP A 421 -4.50 -9.33 9.80
CA ASP A 421 -3.10 -9.51 9.43
C ASP A 421 -2.97 -9.22 7.92
N ALA A 422 -2.67 -7.97 7.57
CA ALA A 422 -2.62 -7.55 6.17
C ALA A 422 -1.88 -6.24 5.96
N ALA A 423 -1.38 -6.02 4.73
CA ALA A 423 -1.17 -4.68 4.21
C ALA A 423 -2.48 -4.18 3.59
N ILE A 424 -2.96 -3.02 4.04
CA ILE A 424 -4.23 -2.42 3.60
C ILE A 424 -3.94 -1.14 2.82
N TYR A 425 -4.52 -1.03 1.63
CA TYR A 425 -4.53 0.19 0.83
C TYR A 425 -5.96 0.57 0.45
N ALA A 426 -6.39 1.75 0.87
CA ALA A 426 -7.70 2.31 0.58
C ALA A 426 -7.55 3.68 -0.10
N GLY A 427 -7.54 3.73 -1.43
CA GLY A 427 -7.21 4.93 -2.21
C GLY A 427 -8.05 6.17 -1.85
N ARG A 428 -9.29 5.98 -1.38
CA ARG A 428 -10.12 7.07 -0.86
C ARG A 428 -10.27 7.05 0.63
N ARG A 429 -10.75 5.93 1.20
CA ARG A 429 -11.08 5.91 2.62
C ARG A 429 -11.02 4.51 3.22
N PHE A 430 -10.43 4.41 4.41
CA PHE A 430 -10.64 3.29 5.31
C PHE A 430 -11.75 3.66 6.31
N VAL A 431 -12.78 2.81 6.44
CA VAL A 431 -14.01 3.12 7.19
C VAL A 431 -14.33 2.01 8.18
N VAL A 432 -14.65 2.39 9.40
CA VAL A 432 -15.33 1.53 10.36
C VAL A 432 -16.79 1.94 10.41
N THR A 433 -17.71 1.04 10.08
CA THR A 433 -19.15 1.35 10.08
C THR A 433 -19.76 1.19 11.48
N ALA A 434 -20.87 1.87 11.73
CA ALA A 434 -21.59 1.81 13.00
C ALA A 434 -20.66 2.04 14.22
N ILE A 435 -19.90 3.14 14.19
CA ILE A 435 -18.93 3.49 15.24
C ILE A 435 -19.61 3.70 16.61
N ASP A 436 -20.87 4.13 16.65
CA ASP A 436 -21.65 4.37 17.88
C ASP A 436 -22.10 3.09 18.60
N HIS A 437 -21.57 1.93 18.19
CA HIS A 437 -21.92 0.66 18.82
C HIS A 437 -21.51 0.67 20.31
N PRO A 438 -22.40 0.27 21.24
CA PRO A 438 -22.21 0.46 22.68
C PRO A 438 -21.14 -0.43 23.31
N ARG A 439 -20.62 -1.42 22.59
CA ARG A 439 -19.53 -2.30 23.06
C ARG A 439 -18.22 -1.85 22.48
N SER A 440 -17.31 -1.45 23.35
CA SER A 440 -15.91 -1.25 22.99
C SER A 440 -15.24 -2.61 22.82
N ALA A 441 -14.66 -2.84 21.63
CA ALA A 441 -13.86 -3.99 21.30
C ALA A 441 -12.48 -3.52 20.79
N THR A 442 -11.57 -4.44 20.52
CA THR A 442 -10.26 -4.11 19.96
C THR A 442 -10.25 -4.40 18.46
N LEU A 443 -9.81 -3.43 17.66
CA LEU A 443 -9.38 -3.65 16.29
C LEU A 443 -7.86 -3.76 16.28
N ARG A 444 -7.34 -4.94 16.01
CA ARG A 444 -5.90 -5.15 15.83
C ARG A 444 -5.57 -5.31 14.36
N ILE A 445 -4.67 -4.47 13.86
CA ILE A 445 -4.11 -4.59 12.52
C ILE A 445 -2.64 -4.95 12.68
N TYR A 446 -2.25 -6.15 12.25
CA TYR A 446 -0.85 -6.53 12.12
C TYR A 446 -0.44 -6.39 10.66
N GLY A 447 0.38 -5.37 10.37
CA GLY A 447 0.76 -5.07 8.99
C GLY A 447 0.93 -3.59 8.72
N SER A 448 0.12 -3.05 7.81
CA SER A 448 0.18 -1.65 7.42
C SER A 448 -1.18 -1.11 6.97
N LEU A 449 -1.37 0.21 7.11
CA LEU A 449 -2.58 0.90 6.66
C LEU A 449 -2.21 2.16 5.87
N ALA A 450 -2.45 2.15 4.57
CA ALA A 450 -2.35 3.31 3.71
C ALA A 450 -3.74 3.71 3.21
N ALA A 451 -4.12 4.99 3.36
CA ALA A 451 -5.45 5.44 2.96
C ALA A 451 -5.47 6.91 2.50
N GLY A 452 -6.42 7.24 1.61
CA GLY A 452 -6.73 8.63 1.27
C GLY A 452 -7.21 9.42 2.49
N THR A 453 -8.07 8.80 3.31
CA THR A 453 -8.47 9.30 4.64
C THR A 453 -8.94 8.12 5.51
N ILE A 454 -8.98 8.33 6.82
CA ILE A 454 -9.51 7.35 7.77
C ILE A 454 -10.73 7.90 8.49
N SER A 455 -11.66 7.03 8.90
CA SER A 455 -12.70 7.39 9.85
C SER A 455 -12.22 7.18 11.29
N ALA A 456 -12.87 7.82 12.25
CA ALA A 456 -12.76 7.39 13.64
C ALA A 456 -13.14 5.91 13.76
N THR A 457 -12.52 5.22 14.71
CA THR A 457 -12.80 3.82 15.03
C THR A 457 -13.52 3.68 16.37
N GLU A 458 -13.27 4.60 17.28
CA GLU A 458 -13.93 4.70 18.58
C GLU A 458 -15.30 5.38 18.50
N PRO A 459 -16.23 5.00 19.38
CA PRO A 459 -16.07 4.07 20.51
C PRO A 459 -16.22 2.58 20.17
N ARG A 460 -16.48 2.21 18.91
CA ARG A 460 -16.66 0.80 18.54
C ARG A 460 -15.39 -0.02 18.76
N TYR A 461 -14.24 0.49 18.32
CA TYR A 461 -12.95 -0.18 18.46
C TYR A 461 -11.88 0.74 19.02
N ALA A 462 -11.20 0.27 20.06
CA ALA A 462 -9.85 0.74 20.40
C ALA A 462 -8.88 0.11 19.39
N THR A 463 -8.21 0.93 18.57
CA THR A 463 -7.39 0.44 17.45
C THR A 463 -5.93 0.34 17.84
N LYS A 464 -5.30 -0.79 17.44
CA LYS A 464 -3.86 -1.02 17.57
C LYS A 464 -3.31 -1.45 16.22
N ILE A 465 -2.23 -0.81 15.78
CA ILE A 465 -1.54 -1.14 14.54
C ILE A 465 -0.12 -1.58 14.88
N ASP A 466 0.14 -2.87 14.71
CA ASP A 466 1.44 -3.48 14.88
C ASP A 466 2.06 -3.72 13.49
N TYR A 467 3.27 -3.20 13.27
CA TYR A 467 3.91 -3.26 11.97
C TYR A 467 4.49 -4.65 11.67
N ASP A 468 4.19 -5.19 10.48
CA ASP A 468 4.85 -6.38 9.97
C ASP A 468 6.23 -6.04 9.39
N SER A 469 7.28 -6.34 10.12
CA SER A 469 8.66 -6.01 9.74
C SER A 469 9.15 -6.70 8.45
N ARG A 470 8.48 -7.72 7.97
CA ARG A 470 8.79 -8.37 6.69
C ARG A 470 8.60 -7.41 5.52
N PHE A 471 7.70 -6.43 5.66
CA PHE A 471 7.43 -5.41 4.64
C PHE A 471 8.62 -4.47 4.38
N GLU A 472 9.63 -4.43 5.23
CA GLU A 472 10.89 -3.72 4.93
C GLU A 472 11.64 -4.32 3.72
N ARG A 473 11.45 -5.60 3.45
CA ARG A 473 12.18 -6.34 2.41
C ARG A 473 11.30 -6.80 1.25
N GLN A 474 10.04 -7.06 1.55
CA GLN A 474 9.06 -7.59 0.60
C GLN A 474 7.72 -6.87 0.78
N ARG A 475 6.82 -7.05 -0.14
CA ARG A 475 5.44 -6.56 -0.08
C ARG A 475 4.48 -7.70 -0.41
N PRO A 476 3.21 -7.64 -0.04
CA PRO A 476 2.22 -8.57 -0.59
C PRO A 476 2.24 -8.53 -2.12
N PRO A 477 1.92 -9.65 -2.80
CA PRO A 477 2.01 -9.73 -4.26
C PRO A 477 1.16 -8.65 -4.92
N GLY A 478 1.76 -7.89 -5.85
CA GLY A 478 1.05 -6.82 -6.56
C GLY A 478 0.61 -5.61 -5.73
N PHE A 479 1.03 -5.52 -4.47
CA PHE A 479 0.69 -4.37 -3.62
C PHE A 479 1.29 -3.06 -4.15
N PRO A 480 0.58 -1.92 -4.08
CA PRO A 480 1.01 -0.67 -4.71
C PRO A 480 2.29 -0.09 -4.11
N SER A 481 3.11 0.51 -4.97
CA SER A 481 4.32 1.24 -4.60
C SER A 481 4.08 2.74 -4.67
N THR A 482 4.83 3.49 -3.86
CA THR A 482 4.79 4.95 -3.83
C THR A 482 5.60 5.57 -4.98
N ASN A 483 5.59 6.88 -5.06
CA ASN A 483 6.49 7.66 -5.92
C ASN A 483 7.85 7.99 -5.25
N ARG A 484 8.20 7.31 -4.14
CA ARG A 484 9.39 7.56 -3.35
C ARG A 484 10.43 6.47 -3.48
N TYR A 485 11.68 6.89 -3.43
CA TYR A 485 12.84 6.00 -3.35
C TYR A 485 13.64 6.31 -2.09
N GLU A 486 14.28 5.31 -1.54
CA GLU A 486 15.27 5.43 -0.47
C GLU A 486 16.57 4.76 -0.91
N VAL A 487 17.69 5.41 -0.60
CA VAL A 487 19.02 4.83 -0.81
C VAL A 487 19.20 3.65 0.14
N ALA A 488 19.51 2.48 -0.43
CA ALA A 488 19.87 1.29 0.34
C ALA A 488 21.19 1.52 1.11
N ALA A 489 21.54 0.58 2.00
CA ALA A 489 22.81 0.63 2.71
C ALA A 489 23.97 0.77 1.72
N TRP A 490 24.75 1.83 1.86
CA TRP A 490 25.84 2.21 0.97
C TRP A 490 27.04 2.74 1.78
N ASP A 491 28.24 2.36 1.38
CA ASP A 491 29.48 2.70 2.10
C ASP A 491 29.94 4.16 1.96
N GLY A 492 29.43 4.87 0.93
CA GLY A 492 29.80 6.26 0.67
C GLY A 492 31.23 6.40 0.15
N GLN A 493 31.67 5.49 -0.71
CA GLN A 493 33.00 5.52 -1.30
C GLN A 493 32.98 5.88 -2.77
N TRP A 494 33.92 6.73 -3.17
CA TRP A 494 34.27 6.98 -4.56
C TRP A 494 35.39 6.05 -5.00
N THR A 495 35.27 5.53 -6.19
CA THR A 495 36.34 4.81 -6.89
C THR A 495 36.99 5.77 -7.89
N LEU A 496 38.32 5.92 -7.81
CA LEU A 496 39.11 6.72 -8.77
C LEU A 496 39.26 5.95 -10.08
N ARG A 497 38.98 6.62 -11.20
CA ARG A 497 39.27 6.13 -12.54
C ARG A 497 40.37 6.93 -13.22
#